data_def733c7ac4a9747edf00610981c1961
#
_entry.id   def733c7ac4a9747edf00610981c1961
#
_cell.length_a   1.000
_cell.length_b   1.000
_cell.length_c   1.000
_cell.angle_alpha   90.00
_cell.angle_beta   90.00
_cell.angle_gamma   90.00
#
_symmetry.space_group_name_H-M   'P 1'
#
loop_
_entity.id
_entity.type
_entity.pdbx_description
1 polymer ?
#
loop_
_entity_poly.entity_id
_entity_poly.type
_entity_poly.pdbx_seq_one_letter_code
_entity_poly.pdbx_strand_id
1 'polypeptide(L)'
;MISRGRCIEQYGTGEAYLPFLDALGVLLDGPSRERLGSIMRTHAPTWCTQLPAAFSSTGTVDYIQQDTIGATKERMIREMGDALGLFANTSPIVLLLEDLHWADPSSIELLRHLCNRINSQRVLLVGTFRPEDVERSNHPLKSYKAEMTMHKLCEEIALDSL
;
A
#
# COMPACT_ATOMS: atom_id res chain seq x y z
N MET A 1 2.16 12.38 8.81
CA MET A 1 0.81 11.79 8.89
C MET A 1 0.94 10.30 9.13
N ILE A 2 -0.01 9.69 9.84
CA ILE A 2 0.01 8.26 10.12
C ILE A 2 -1.28 7.67 9.54
N SER A 3 -1.16 6.57 8.82
CA SER A 3 -2.28 5.79 8.33
C SER A 3 -2.06 4.31 8.61
N ARG A 4 -3.16 3.58 8.72
CA ARG A 4 -3.18 2.17 9.05
C ARG A 4 -4.05 1.43 8.04
N GLY A 5 -3.52 0.32 7.54
CA GLY A 5 -4.28 -0.65 6.76
C GLY A 5 -4.05 -2.05 7.31
N ARG A 6 -5.06 -2.91 7.21
CA ARG A 6 -5.03 -4.23 7.80
C ARG A 6 -5.26 -5.31 6.76
N CYS A 7 -4.47 -6.37 6.83
CA CYS A 7 -4.77 -7.62 6.14
C CYS A 7 -5.79 -8.42 6.93
N ILE A 8 -6.68 -9.11 6.23
CA ILE A 8 -7.74 -9.93 6.84
C ILE A 8 -7.49 -11.37 6.42
N GLU A 9 -7.63 -12.29 7.38
CA GLU A 9 -7.62 -13.72 7.07
C GLU A 9 -8.76 -14.04 6.10
N GLN A 10 -8.42 -14.49 4.90
CA GLN A 10 -9.39 -14.81 3.87
C GLN A 10 -9.18 -16.24 3.38
N TYR A 11 -10.29 -16.95 3.18
CA TYR A 11 -10.29 -18.23 2.48
C TYR A 11 -10.32 -17.97 0.96
N GLY A 12 -9.19 -18.19 0.28
CA GLY A 12 -9.06 -17.98 -1.16
C GLY A 12 -8.15 -16.80 -1.54
N THR A 13 -8.28 -16.34 -2.79
CA THR A 13 -7.58 -15.14 -3.25
C THR A 13 -8.27 -13.91 -2.71
N GLY A 14 -7.71 -13.32 -1.67
CA GLY A 14 -8.21 -12.08 -1.07
C GLY A 14 -8.26 -10.90 -2.04
N GLU A 15 -8.90 -9.82 -1.64
CA GLU A 15 -8.90 -8.57 -2.38
C GLU A 15 -7.47 -8.05 -2.52
N ALA A 16 -7.06 -7.81 -3.77
CA ALA A 16 -5.72 -7.33 -4.06
C ALA A 16 -5.50 -5.93 -3.48
N TYR A 17 -4.35 -5.72 -2.86
CA TYR A 17 -3.94 -4.44 -2.28
C TYR A 17 -4.77 -3.96 -1.08
N LEU A 18 -5.60 -4.81 -0.47
CA LEU A 18 -6.50 -4.44 0.64
C LEU A 18 -5.84 -3.56 1.71
N PRO A 19 -4.68 -3.91 2.31
CA PRO A 19 -4.08 -3.09 3.36
C PRO A 19 -3.66 -1.69 2.87
N PHE A 20 -3.35 -1.54 1.59
CA PHE A 20 -3.04 -0.23 1.00
C PHE A 20 -4.32 0.57 0.72
N LEU A 21 -5.37 -0.09 0.26
CA LEU A 21 -6.69 0.53 0.05
C LEU A 21 -7.25 1.06 1.37
N ASP A 22 -7.18 0.27 2.44
CA ASP A 22 -7.56 0.69 3.79
C ASP A 22 -6.76 1.91 4.24
N ALA A 23 -5.44 1.84 4.12
CA ALA A 23 -4.57 2.94 4.53
C ALA A 23 -4.85 4.23 3.73
N LEU A 24 -5.09 4.12 2.43
CA LEU A 24 -5.48 5.26 1.58
C LEU A 24 -6.84 5.83 1.97
N GLY A 25 -7.81 4.96 2.28
CA GLY A 25 -9.13 5.38 2.78
C GLY A 25 -8.99 6.29 4.00
N VAL A 26 -8.21 5.85 5.00
CA VAL A 26 -7.94 6.65 6.21
C VAL A 26 -7.30 8.00 5.89
N LEU A 27 -6.34 8.05 4.94
CA LEU A 27 -5.71 9.30 4.52
C LEU A 27 -6.70 10.23 3.78
N LEU A 28 -7.58 9.65 2.98
CA LEU A 28 -8.59 10.39 2.21
C LEU A 28 -9.77 10.86 3.07
N ASP A 29 -10.00 10.28 4.23
CA ASP A 29 -10.97 10.76 5.22
C ASP A 29 -10.37 11.83 6.15
N GLY A 30 -9.07 12.02 6.10
CA GLY A 30 -8.33 12.95 6.96
C GLY A 30 -8.23 14.38 6.39
N PRO A 31 -7.52 15.26 7.10
CA PRO A 31 -7.37 16.68 6.75
C PRO A 31 -6.63 16.93 5.43
N SER A 32 -5.94 15.92 4.91
CA SER A 32 -5.20 16.01 3.64
C SER A 32 -5.96 15.47 2.43
N ARG A 33 -7.28 15.20 2.59
CA ARG A 33 -8.15 14.64 1.56
C ARG A 33 -8.02 15.34 0.21
N GLU A 34 -8.17 16.65 0.18
CA GLU A 34 -8.16 17.42 -1.07
C GLU A 34 -6.84 17.29 -1.81
N ARG A 35 -5.75 17.39 -1.08
CA ARG A 35 -4.41 17.32 -1.65
C ARG A 35 -4.05 15.92 -2.12
N LEU A 36 -4.24 14.89 -1.27
CA LEU A 36 -4.00 13.51 -1.65
C LEU A 36 -4.91 13.12 -2.81
N GLY A 37 -6.19 13.48 -2.75
CA GLY A 37 -7.15 13.23 -3.81
C GLY A 37 -6.77 13.87 -5.14
N SER A 38 -6.22 15.10 -5.14
CA SER A 38 -5.71 15.75 -6.35
C SER A 38 -4.51 15.01 -6.93
N ILE A 39 -3.55 14.62 -6.10
CA ILE A 39 -2.37 13.86 -6.52
C ILE A 39 -2.80 12.51 -7.10
N MET A 40 -3.71 11.79 -6.43
CA MET A 40 -4.17 10.49 -6.90
C MET A 40 -4.91 10.56 -8.23
N ARG A 41 -5.79 11.54 -8.42
CA ARG A 41 -6.48 11.73 -9.71
C ARG A 41 -5.51 11.93 -10.88
N THR A 42 -4.40 12.62 -10.63
CA THR A 42 -3.41 12.93 -11.68
C THR A 42 -2.40 11.80 -11.88
N HIS A 43 -1.93 11.18 -10.80
CA HIS A 43 -0.77 10.27 -10.84
C HIS A 43 -1.10 8.82 -10.52
N ALA A 44 -2.28 8.55 -9.95
CA ALA A 44 -2.73 7.20 -9.61
C ALA A 44 -4.22 6.97 -9.97
N PRO A 45 -4.63 7.26 -11.21
CA PRO A 45 -6.04 7.16 -11.62
C PRO A 45 -6.60 5.75 -11.46
N THR A 46 -5.80 4.71 -11.68
CA THR A 46 -6.23 3.32 -11.48
C THR A 46 -6.64 3.04 -10.04
N TRP A 47 -5.95 3.62 -9.06
CA TRP A 47 -6.30 3.49 -7.65
C TRP A 47 -7.57 4.24 -7.27
N CYS A 48 -7.88 5.34 -7.95
CA CYS A 48 -9.15 6.05 -7.72
C CYS A 48 -10.37 5.18 -8.06
N THR A 49 -10.26 4.28 -9.03
CA THR A 49 -11.35 3.34 -9.37
C THR A 49 -11.58 2.27 -8.31
N GLN A 50 -10.56 1.95 -7.52
CA GLN A 50 -10.65 1.01 -6.40
C GLN A 50 -11.22 1.66 -5.11
N LEU A 51 -11.29 2.99 -5.08
CA LEU A 51 -11.76 3.78 -3.93
C LEU A 51 -12.97 4.68 -4.32
N PRO A 52 -14.05 4.10 -4.88
CA PRO A 52 -15.15 4.89 -5.43
C PRO A 52 -15.81 5.81 -4.40
N ALA A 53 -15.93 5.38 -3.15
CA ALA A 53 -16.53 6.19 -2.08
C ALA A 53 -15.77 7.50 -1.83
N ALA A 54 -14.45 7.50 -1.99
CA ALA A 54 -13.62 8.69 -1.80
C ALA A 54 -13.68 9.67 -2.98
N PHE A 55 -14.01 9.17 -4.20
CA PHE A 55 -13.94 9.95 -5.45
C PHE A 55 -15.29 10.20 -6.14
N SER A 56 -16.39 9.58 -5.70
CA SER A 56 -17.72 9.67 -6.32
C SER A 56 -18.33 11.09 -6.35
N SER A 57 -17.90 11.98 -5.47
CA SER A 57 -18.51 13.32 -5.33
C SER A 57 -18.08 14.34 -6.40
N THR A 58 -17.19 13.99 -7.31
CA THR A 58 -16.57 14.95 -8.24
C THR A 58 -16.94 14.77 -9.72
N GLY A 59 -17.84 13.85 -10.08
CA GLY A 59 -18.19 13.59 -11.49
C GLY A 59 -17.05 13.07 -12.37
N THR A 60 -15.87 12.83 -11.77
CA THR A 60 -14.62 12.47 -12.44
C THR A 60 -14.49 10.96 -12.68
N VAL A 61 -15.37 10.16 -12.05
CA VAL A 61 -15.29 8.69 -12.08
C VAL A 61 -15.46 8.15 -13.51
N ASP A 62 -16.34 8.72 -14.30
CA ASP A 62 -16.62 8.26 -15.67
C ASP A 62 -15.41 8.44 -16.61
N TYR A 63 -14.68 9.55 -16.48
CA TYR A 63 -13.46 9.79 -17.27
C TYR A 63 -12.32 8.87 -16.82
N ILE A 64 -12.17 8.64 -15.51
CA ILE A 64 -11.13 7.77 -14.97
C ILE A 64 -11.36 6.32 -15.38
N GLN A 65 -12.61 5.84 -15.43
CA GLN A 65 -12.92 4.47 -15.84
C GLN A 65 -12.53 4.17 -17.30
N GLN A 66 -12.68 5.12 -18.20
CA GLN A 66 -12.29 4.93 -19.61
C GLN A 66 -10.77 4.80 -19.77
N ASP A 67 -9.98 5.57 -19.04
CA ASP A 67 -8.52 5.54 -19.12
C ASP A 67 -7.87 4.34 -18.39
N THR A 68 -8.63 3.64 -17.53
CA THR A 68 -8.10 2.53 -16.71
C THR A 68 -8.50 1.15 -17.23
N ILE A 69 -9.27 1.06 -18.30
CA ILE A 69 -9.60 -0.21 -18.93
C ILE A 69 -8.31 -0.90 -19.38
N GLY A 70 -8.04 -2.08 -18.82
CA GLY A 70 -6.83 -2.86 -19.10
C GLY A 70 -5.58 -2.39 -18.31
N ALA A 71 -5.75 -1.66 -17.21
CA ALA A 71 -4.65 -1.30 -16.34
C ALA A 71 -3.95 -2.56 -15.80
N THR A 72 -2.63 -2.61 -15.99
CA THR A 72 -1.81 -3.73 -15.54
C THR A 72 -1.39 -3.56 -14.07
N LYS A 73 -1.01 -4.66 -13.46
CA LYS A 73 -0.44 -4.69 -12.11
C LYS A 73 0.77 -3.75 -11.97
N GLU A 74 1.63 -3.75 -12.97
CA GLU A 74 2.83 -2.90 -13.03
C GLU A 74 2.47 -1.41 -13.05
N ARG A 75 1.39 -1.06 -13.74
CA ARG A 75 0.86 0.31 -13.75
C ARG A 75 0.39 0.72 -12.36
N MET A 76 -0.41 -0.11 -11.70
CA MET A 76 -0.88 0.15 -10.34
C MET A 76 0.28 0.36 -9.37
N ILE A 77 1.27 -0.53 -9.41
CA ILE A 77 2.46 -0.45 -8.55
C ILE A 77 3.22 0.86 -8.76
N ARG A 78 3.45 1.26 -10.01
CA ARG A 78 4.13 2.50 -10.35
C ARG A 78 3.34 3.73 -9.92
N GLU A 79 2.05 3.77 -10.21
CA GLU A 79 1.15 4.87 -9.83
C GLU A 79 1.17 5.12 -8.32
N MET A 80 1.13 4.06 -7.52
CA MET A 80 1.19 4.19 -6.05
C MET A 80 2.52 4.78 -5.58
N GLY A 81 3.63 4.30 -6.13
CA GLY A 81 4.96 4.83 -5.80
C GLY A 81 5.09 6.32 -6.15
N ASP A 82 4.56 6.74 -7.30
CA ASP A 82 4.56 8.14 -7.73
C ASP A 82 3.69 9.01 -6.81
N ALA A 83 2.47 8.58 -6.54
CA ALA A 83 1.53 9.33 -5.70
C ALA A 83 2.04 9.50 -4.26
N LEU A 84 2.52 8.43 -3.63
CA LEU A 84 3.09 8.50 -2.28
C LEU A 84 4.33 9.39 -2.22
N GLY A 85 5.22 9.30 -3.22
CA GLY A 85 6.41 10.14 -3.30
C GLY A 85 6.07 11.62 -3.41
N LEU A 86 5.15 11.99 -4.29
CA LEU A 86 4.69 13.36 -4.46
C LEU A 86 4.02 13.91 -3.20
N PHE A 87 3.20 13.10 -2.56
CA PHE A 87 2.56 13.48 -1.31
C PHE A 87 3.57 13.67 -0.17
N ALA A 88 4.55 12.77 -0.05
CA ALA A 88 5.59 12.79 0.97
C ALA A 88 6.53 14.00 0.87
N ASN A 89 6.66 14.63 -0.30
CA ASN A 89 7.48 15.84 -0.49
C ASN A 89 7.10 16.99 0.44
N THR A 90 5.86 17.04 0.87
CA THR A 90 5.38 18.11 1.76
C THR A 90 4.93 17.61 3.12
N SER A 91 4.53 16.36 3.25
CA SER A 91 4.01 15.79 4.50
C SER A 91 4.59 14.39 4.71
N PRO A 92 5.46 14.19 5.74
CA PRO A 92 5.94 12.86 6.06
C PRO A 92 4.79 11.89 6.29
N ILE A 93 4.93 10.66 5.79
CA ILE A 93 3.92 9.61 5.89
C ILE A 93 4.48 8.44 6.70
N VAL A 94 3.67 7.92 7.60
CA VAL A 94 3.86 6.60 8.22
C VAL A 94 2.69 5.72 7.79
N LEU A 95 2.98 4.63 7.11
CA LEU A 95 2.00 3.60 6.76
C LEU A 95 2.24 2.38 7.64
N LEU A 96 1.27 2.08 8.52
CA LEU A 96 1.24 0.87 9.31
C LEU A 96 0.40 -0.18 8.60
N LEU A 97 1.03 -1.28 8.18
CA LEU A 97 0.40 -2.40 7.50
C LEU A 97 0.37 -3.59 8.45
N GLU A 98 -0.82 -3.95 8.93
CA GLU A 98 -0.96 -4.97 9.95
C GLU A 98 -1.29 -6.33 9.37
N ASP A 99 -0.82 -7.35 10.09
CA ASP A 99 -1.09 -8.76 9.81
C ASP A 99 -0.63 -9.20 8.40
N LEU A 100 0.56 -8.76 7.95
CA LEU A 100 1.11 -9.03 6.62
C LEU A 100 1.25 -10.53 6.27
N HIS A 101 1.14 -11.43 7.23
CA HIS A 101 1.06 -12.87 7.01
C HIS A 101 -0.24 -13.32 6.33
N TRP A 102 -1.25 -12.44 6.22
CA TRP A 102 -2.49 -12.61 5.45
C TRP A 102 -2.54 -11.75 4.17
N ALA A 103 -1.46 -11.03 3.86
CA ALA A 103 -1.44 -10.18 2.68
C ALA A 103 -1.48 -11.01 1.38
N ASP A 104 -2.21 -10.53 0.40
CA ASP A 104 -2.21 -11.10 -0.94
C ASP A 104 -0.86 -10.89 -1.66
N PRO A 105 -0.52 -11.72 -2.66
CA PRO A 105 0.76 -11.60 -3.38
C PRO A 105 0.97 -10.23 -4.04
N SER A 106 -0.10 -9.55 -4.46
CA SER A 106 0.00 -8.22 -5.11
C SER A 106 0.34 -7.13 -4.10
N SER A 107 -0.20 -7.24 -2.87
CA SER A 107 0.19 -6.38 -1.75
C SER A 107 1.66 -6.54 -1.38
N ILE A 108 2.17 -7.76 -1.34
CA ILE A 108 3.59 -8.01 -1.04
C ILE A 108 4.49 -7.45 -2.16
N GLU A 109 4.09 -7.58 -3.41
CA GLU A 109 4.86 -7.03 -4.53
C GLU A 109 4.86 -5.50 -4.54
N LEU A 110 3.73 -4.87 -4.22
CA LEU A 110 3.66 -3.43 -4.04
C LEU A 110 4.55 -2.97 -2.89
N LEU A 111 4.51 -3.65 -1.74
CA LEU A 111 5.40 -3.38 -0.61
C LEU A 111 6.86 -3.42 -1.03
N ARG A 112 7.26 -4.47 -1.77
CA ARG A 112 8.59 -4.62 -2.35
C ARG A 112 9.00 -3.42 -3.20
N HIS A 113 8.12 -3.01 -4.11
CA HIS A 113 8.38 -1.86 -4.98
C HIS A 113 8.56 -0.57 -4.18
N LEU A 114 7.69 -0.33 -3.20
CA LEU A 114 7.76 0.85 -2.35
C LEU A 114 9.06 0.88 -1.54
N CYS A 115 9.44 -0.21 -0.88
CA CYS A 115 10.67 -0.26 -0.09
C CYS A 115 11.93 0.05 -0.92
N ASN A 116 11.99 -0.37 -2.17
CA ASN A 116 13.09 -0.03 -3.07
C ASN A 116 13.10 1.44 -3.50
N ARG A 117 11.94 2.09 -3.50
CA ARG A 117 11.76 3.43 -4.06
C ARG A 117 11.79 4.55 -3.02
N ILE A 118 11.31 4.30 -1.81
CA ILE A 118 11.09 5.31 -0.78
C ILE A 118 12.34 5.72 0.01
N ASN A 119 13.50 5.11 -0.22
CA ASN A 119 14.74 5.39 0.53
C ASN A 119 15.15 6.86 0.56
N SER A 120 14.73 7.65 -0.42
CA SER A 120 14.98 9.09 -0.49
C SER A 120 13.76 9.94 -0.17
N GLN A 121 12.66 9.32 0.22
CA GLN A 121 11.38 9.97 0.46
C GLN A 121 11.06 10.01 1.96
N ARG A 122 10.19 10.92 2.37
CA ARG A 122 9.73 11.01 3.76
C ARG A 122 8.55 10.04 4.04
N VAL A 123 8.78 8.78 3.72
CA VAL A 123 7.82 7.68 3.94
C VAL A 123 8.46 6.63 4.83
N LEU A 124 7.76 6.26 5.90
CA LEU A 124 8.09 5.12 6.75
C LEU A 124 7.01 4.05 6.57
N LEU A 125 7.42 2.84 6.23
CA LEU A 125 6.56 1.66 6.19
C LEU A 125 6.83 0.84 7.45
N VAL A 126 5.77 0.51 8.17
CA VAL A 126 5.82 -0.37 9.34
C VAL A 126 4.90 -1.54 9.06
N GLY A 127 5.43 -2.74 9.06
CA GLY A 127 4.66 -3.97 8.85
C GLY A 127 4.65 -4.84 10.11
N THR A 128 3.50 -5.42 10.46
CA THR A 128 3.43 -6.45 11.50
C THR A 128 3.07 -7.81 10.89
N PHE A 129 3.65 -8.87 11.42
CA PHE A 129 3.36 -10.23 10.97
C PHE A 129 3.67 -11.24 12.09
N ARG A 130 3.13 -12.45 11.96
CA ARG A 130 3.45 -13.59 12.82
C ARG A 130 4.44 -14.50 12.10
N PRO A 131 5.66 -14.70 12.62
CA PRO A 131 6.68 -15.52 11.95
C PRO A 131 6.21 -16.95 11.68
N GLU A 132 5.51 -17.58 12.63
CA GLU A 132 5.05 -18.96 12.50
C GLU A 132 4.05 -19.13 11.35
N ASP A 133 3.17 -18.16 11.12
CA ASP A 133 2.18 -18.22 10.05
C ASP A 133 2.83 -18.01 8.68
N VAL A 134 3.81 -17.11 8.58
CA VAL A 134 4.62 -16.91 7.37
C VAL A 134 5.38 -18.17 6.99
N GLU A 135 6.00 -18.86 7.97
CA GLU A 135 6.73 -20.09 7.74
C GLU A 135 5.82 -21.25 7.34
N ARG A 136 4.70 -21.42 8.03
CA ARG A 136 3.74 -22.51 7.80
C ARG A 136 3.09 -22.45 6.42
N SER A 137 2.72 -21.26 5.97
CA SER A 137 2.04 -21.05 4.69
C SER A 137 2.99 -20.91 3.50
N ASN A 138 4.31 -20.92 3.72
CA ASN A 138 5.29 -20.55 2.70
C ASN A 138 4.96 -19.21 2.03
N HIS A 139 4.56 -18.24 2.83
CA HIS A 139 4.06 -16.96 2.37
C HIS A 139 5.14 -16.15 1.62
N PRO A 140 4.79 -15.41 0.55
CA PRO A 140 5.75 -14.60 -0.23
C PRO A 140 6.57 -13.61 0.61
N LEU A 141 6.01 -13.15 1.73
CA LEU A 141 6.70 -12.26 2.67
C LEU A 141 8.03 -12.86 3.17
N LYS A 142 8.14 -14.19 3.28
CA LYS A 142 9.36 -14.87 3.74
C LYS A 142 10.56 -14.54 2.85
N SER A 143 10.45 -14.82 1.56
CA SER A 143 11.53 -14.58 0.60
C SER A 143 11.82 -13.09 0.46
N TYR A 144 10.78 -12.30 0.48
CA TYR A 144 10.87 -10.86 0.35
C TYR A 144 11.57 -10.20 1.55
N LYS A 145 11.21 -10.59 2.78
CA LYS A 145 11.89 -10.12 4.00
C LYS A 145 13.39 -10.42 3.96
N ALA A 146 13.76 -11.64 3.56
CA ALA A 146 15.17 -12.03 3.43
C ALA A 146 15.92 -11.14 2.42
N GLU A 147 15.32 -10.86 1.27
CA GLU A 147 15.88 -9.94 0.26
C GLU A 147 16.07 -8.53 0.82
N MET A 148 15.04 -7.97 1.48
CA MET A 148 15.10 -6.62 2.05
C MET A 148 16.17 -6.50 3.15
N THR A 149 16.27 -7.49 4.02
CA THR A 149 17.28 -7.52 5.08
C THR A 149 18.70 -7.57 4.49
N MET A 150 18.91 -8.39 3.46
CA MET A 150 20.19 -8.49 2.75
C MET A 150 20.60 -7.14 2.12
N HIS A 151 19.64 -6.40 1.58
CA HIS A 151 19.88 -5.08 0.98
C HIS A 151 19.83 -3.91 1.99
N LYS A 152 19.65 -4.18 3.28
CA LYS A 152 19.52 -3.18 4.34
C LYS A 152 18.37 -2.18 4.10
N LEU A 153 17.28 -2.66 3.52
CA LEU A 153 16.08 -1.88 3.23
C LEU A 153 15.04 -1.96 4.35
N CYS A 154 15.19 -2.88 5.29
CA CYS A 154 14.33 -2.99 6.46
C CYS A 154 15.11 -3.39 7.71
N GLU A 155 14.52 -3.11 8.84
CA GLU A 155 14.93 -3.57 10.16
C GLU A 155 13.80 -4.40 10.77
N GLU A 156 14.12 -5.54 11.35
CA GLU A 156 13.17 -6.40 12.03
C GLU A 156 13.30 -6.22 13.54
N ILE A 157 12.18 -5.99 14.19
CA ILE A 157 12.08 -5.87 15.65
C ILE A 157 11.26 -7.06 16.16
N ALA A 158 11.91 -7.98 16.86
CA ALA A 158 11.20 -9.07 17.52
C ALA A 158 10.46 -8.53 18.76
N LEU A 159 9.19 -8.92 18.87
CA LEU A 159 8.37 -8.61 20.06
C LEU A 159 8.21 -9.90 20.86
N ASP A 160 8.63 -9.86 22.12
CA ASP A 160 8.38 -10.95 23.05
C ASP A 160 6.89 -10.99 23.42
N SER A 161 6.39 -12.21 23.69
CA SER A 161 5.03 -12.36 24.21
C SER A 161 4.94 -11.76 25.62
N LEU A 162 3.90 -10.99 25.87
CA LEU A 162 3.58 -10.46 27.20
C LEU A 162 3.21 -11.56 28.18
#